data_7496a9d5a1f45812a0134a513c5c2ffa
#
_entry.id   7496a9d5a1f45812a0134a513c5c2ffa
#
_cell.length_a   1.000
_cell.length_b   1.000
_cell.length_c   1.000
_cell.angle_alpha   90.00
_cell.angle_beta   90.00
_cell.angle_gamma   90.00
#
_symmetry.space_group_name_H-M   'P 1'
#
loop_
_entity.id
_entity.type
_entity.pdbx_description
1 polymer ?
#
loop_
_entity_poly.entity_id
_entity_poly.type
_entity_poly.pdbx_seq_one_letter_code
_entity_poly.pdbx_strand_id
1 'polypeptide(L)'
;MELTHFDEQGNAWMVDVSGKDHTHRIAVAEGFIAINDAIFYRIQSGTMKKGDVLSVAQLAAIMGAKQTSNLIPLCHPLMLTKVEVHCHLVDGESPAFTTDTHNKAVKITATVKTTGQTGVEMEALTAVQVG
;
A
#
# COMPACT_ATOMS: atom_id res chain seq x y z
N MET A 1 -6.17 -9.65 24.16
CA MET A 1 -5.21 -9.51 23.05
C MET A 1 -3.87 -9.05 23.59
N GLU A 2 -2.86 -9.81 23.36
CA GLU A 2 -1.52 -9.47 23.82
C GLU A 2 -0.89 -8.46 22.84
N LEU A 3 -0.34 -7.36 23.37
CA LEU A 3 0.33 -6.35 22.59
C LEU A 3 1.82 -6.71 22.49
N THR A 4 2.23 -7.23 21.35
CA THR A 4 3.59 -7.77 21.15
C THR A 4 4.67 -6.70 20.94
N HIS A 5 4.28 -5.43 20.68
CA HIS A 5 5.21 -4.32 20.47
C HIS A 5 5.47 -3.48 21.71
N PHE A 6 5.01 -3.93 22.86
CA PHE A 6 5.25 -3.27 24.15
C PHE A 6 5.76 -4.27 25.16
N ASP A 7 6.76 -3.89 25.96
CA ASP A 7 7.27 -4.69 27.04
C ASP A 7 6.34 -4.60 28.28
N GLU A 8 6.66 -5.36 29.33
CA GLU A 8 5.87 -5.36 30.57
C GLU A 8 5.82 -4.00 31.26
N GLN A 9 6.75 -3.11 30.97
CA GLN A 9 6.83 -1.76 31.49
C GLN A 9 6.16 -0.73 30.58
N GLY A 10 5.60 -1.15 29.44
CA GLY A 10 4.93 -0.28 28.46
C GLY A 10 5.83 0.42 27.48
N ASN A 11 7.10 0.05 27.40
CA ASN A 11 8.03 0.58 26.39
C ASN A 11 7.81 -0.09 25.04
N ALA A 12 7.85 0.71 23.98
CA ALA A 12 7.77 0.18 22.62
C ALA A 12 9.06 -0.54 22.23
N TRP A 13 8.94 -1.65 21.56
CA TRP A 13 10.09 -2.41 21.04
C TRP A 13 9.75 -3.13 19.75
N MET A 14 10.76 -3.33 18.93
CA MET A 14 10.62 -4.15 17.73
C MET A 14 10.74 -5.62 18.11
N VAL A 15 9.75 -6.43 17.72
CA VAL A 15 9.67 -7.84 18.09
C VAL A 15 10.88 -8.61 17.55
N ASP A 16 11.47 -9.48 18.38
CA ASP A 16 12.52 -10.39 17.95
C ASP A 16 11.91 -11.52 17.11
N VAL A 17 12.35 -11.64 15.85
CA VAL A 17 11.90 -12.68 14.93
C VAL A 17 13.00 -13.67 14.58
N SER A 18 14.14 -13.65 15.28
CA SER A 18 15.30 -14.49 14.98
C SER A 18 14.99 -15.99 15.03
N GLY A 19 13.99 -16.41 15.82
CA GLY A 19 13.55 -17.81 15.92
C GLY A 19 12.51 -18.24 14.90
N LYS A 20 12.04 -17.34 14.02
CA LYS A 20 11.03 -17.65 13.01
C LYS A 20 11.69 -18.18 11.75
N ASP A 21 11.01 -19.11 11.09
CA ASP A 21 11.47 -19.67 9.82
C ASP A 21 11.38 -18.66 8.69
N HIS A 22 12.31 -18.77 7.74
CA HIS A 22 12.22 -18.06 6.47
C HIS A 22 11.22 -18.75 5.57
N THR A 23 10.11 -18.11 5.30
CA THR A 23 9.04 -18.64 4.42
C THR A 23 8.68 -17.64 3.35
N HIS A 24 8.08 -18.13 2.27
CA HIS A 24 7.45 -17.26 1.27
C HIS A 24 6.25 -16.55 1.88
N ARG A 25 6.21 -15.25 1.73
CA ARG A 25 5.15 -14.43 2.26
C ARG A 25 4.64 -13.48 1.19
N ILE A 26 3.33 -13.38 1.11
CA ILE A 26 2.64 -12.54 0.12
C ILE A 26 1.59 -11.75 0.87
N ALA A 27 1.52 -10.46 0.61
CA ALA A 27 0.42 -9.62 1.05
C ALA A 27 -0.14 -8.84 -0.13
N VAL A 28 -1.44 -8.69 -0.16
CA VAL A 28 -2.15 -7.86 -1.13
C VAL A 28 -2.95 -6.83 -0.35
N ALA A 29 -2.78 -5.57 -0.70
CA ALA A 29 -3.56 -4.46 -0.16
C ALA A 29 -4.21 -3.70 -1.29
N GLU A 30 -5.37 -3.13 -1.03
CA GLU A 30 -6.02 -2.26 -1.98
C GLU A 30 -6.58 -1.02 -1.30
N GLY A 31 -6.73 0.03 -2.07
CA GLY A 31 -7.33 1.27 -1.62
C GLY A 31 -7.97 2.03 -2.76
N PHE A 32 -8.79 2.98 -2.40
CA PHE A 32 -9.49 3.84 -3.35
C PHE A 32 -9.30 5.29 -2.95
N ILE A 33 -9.11 6.14 -3.95
CA ILE A 33 -9.26 7.58 -3.76
C ILE A 33 -10.42 8.06 -4.62
N ALA A 34 -11.46 8.63 -3.99
CA ALA A 34 -12.58 9.18 -4.70
C ALA A 34 -12.15 10.45 -5.45
N ILE A 35 -12.56 10.56 -6.69
CA ILE A 35 -12.24 11.70 -7.56
C ILE A 35 -13.51 12.25 -8.21
N ASN A 36 -13.47 13.52 -8.60
CA ASN A 36 -14.58 14.11 -9.35
C ASN A 36 -14.49 13.77 -10.84
N ASP A 37 -15.56 14.07 -11.56
CA ASP A 37 -15.66 13.79 -12.99
C ASP A 37 -14.56 14.47 -13.81
N ALA A 38 -14.23 15.70 -13.48
CA ALA A 38 -13.19 16.44 -14.21
C ALA A 38 -11.83 15.76 -14.11
N ILE A 39 -11.44 15.30 -12.93
CA ILE A 39 -10.20 14.57 -12.71
C ILE A 39 -10.25 13.22 -13.43
N PHE A 40 -11.36 12.49 -13.29
CA PHE A 40 -11.54 11.19 -13.94
C PHE A 40 -11.30 11.28 -15.45
N TYR A 41 -11.97 12.21 -16.12
CA TYR A 41 -11.85 12.35 -17.57
C TYR A 41 -10.49 12.85 -18.02
N ARG A 42 -9.83 13.68 -17.23
CA ARG A 42 -8.45 14.10 -17.53
C ARG A 42 -7.44 12.96 -17.42
N ILE A 43 -7.59 12.12 -16.42
CA ILE A 43 -6.73 10.92 -16.29
C ILE A 43 -7.01 9.97 -17.45
N GLN A 44 -8.28 9.71 -17.74
CA GLN A 44 -8.69 8.80 -18.82
C GLN A 44 -8.19 9.26 -20.19
N SER A 45 -8.25 10.55 -20.47
CA SER A 45 -7.83 11.13 -21.74
C SER A 45 -6.31 11.41 -21.83
N GLY A 46 -5.56 11.28 -20.74
CA GLY A 46 -4.15 11.60 -20.71
C GLY A 46 -3.83 13.10 -20.74
N THR A 47 -4.76 13.96 -20.37
CA THR A 47 -4.61 15.42 -20.44
C THR A 47 -4.17 16.10 -19.15
N MET A 48 -3.72 15.33 -18.15
CA MET A 48 -3.18 15.90 -16.93
C MET A 48 -1.87 16.63 -17.19
N LYS A 49 -1.74 17.83 -16.65
CA LYS A 49 -0.55 18.68 -16.84
C LYS A 49 0.75 18.04 -16.34
N LYS A 50 0.68 17.19 -15.35
CA LYS A 50 1.85 16.52 -14.75
C LYS A 50 2.19 15.19 -15.40
N GLY A 51 1.57 14.85 -16.53
CA GLY A 51 1.82 13.62 -17.26
C GLY A 51 0.92 12.47 -16.85
N ASP A 52 1.42 11.25 -16.98
CA ASP A 52 0.66 10.04 -16.66
C ASP A 52 0.56 9.84 -15.15
N VAL A 53 -0.57 10.24 -14.59
CA VAL A 53 -0.81 10.21 -13.14
C VAL A 53 -0.76 8.78 -12.59
N LEU A 54 -1.33 7.82 -13.30
CA LEU A 54 -1.39 6.44 -12.82
C LEU A 54 -0.01 5.79 -12.81
N SER A 55 0.81 6.05 -13.81
CA SER A 55 2.20 5.54 -13.84
C SER A 55 3.06 6.14 -12.74
N VAL A 56 2.90 7.43 -12.47
CA VAL A 56 3.59 8.09 -11.35
C VAL A 56 3.15 7.53 -10.01
N ALA A 57 1.85 7.30 -9.84
CA ALA A 57 1.30 6.69 -8.63
C ALA A 57 1.86 5.27 -8.41
N GLN A 58 1.94 4.46 -9.45
CA GLN A 58 2.55 3.13 -9.39
C GLN A 58 4.00 3.18 -8.93
N LEU A 59 4.79 4.08 -9.50
CA LEU A 59 6.18 4.25 -9.11
C LEU A 59 6.31 4.71 -7.65
N ALA A 60 5.50 5.67 -7.25
CA ALA A 60 5.47 6.15 -5.87
C ALA A 60 5.11 5.04 -4.89
N ALA A 61 4.14 4.21 -5.23
CA ALA A 61 3.72 3.07 -4.42
C ALA A 61 4.85 2.04 -4.24
N ILE A 62 5.57 1.73 -5.31
CA ILE A 62 6.74 0.83 -5.24
C ILE A 62 7.81 1.41 -4.31
N MET A 63 8.10 2.70 -4.44
CA MET A 63 9.04 3.39 -3.56
C MET A 63 8.57 3.36 -2.11
N GLY A 64 7.27 3.56 -1.88
CA GLY A 64 6.66 3.47 -0.56
C GLY A 64 6.88 2.11 0.10
N ALA A 65 6.64 1.03 -0.63
CA ALA A 65 6.87 -0.32 -0.14
C ALA A 65 8.33 -0.52 0.32
N LYS A 66 9.28 0.00 -0.45
CA LYS A 66 10.71 -0.10 -0.14
C LYS A 66 11.13 0.74 1.06
N GLN A 67 10.38 1.76 1.42
CA GLN A 67 10.68 2.68 2.52
C GLN A 67 9.90 2.37 3.80
N THR A 68 9.17 1.27 3.86
CA THR A 68 8.26 0.98 4.95
C THR A 68 8.94 1.01 6.31
N SER A 69 10.10 0.39 6.47
CA SER A 69 10.81 0.36 7.75
C SER A 69 11.30 1.75 8.19
N ASN A 70 11.47 2.70 7.27
CA ASN A 70 11.81 4.08 7.57
C ASN A 70 10.60 4.94 7.93
N LEU A 71 9.41 4.52 7.55
CA LEU A 71 8.15 5.25 7.76
C LEU A 71 7.34 4.73 8.94
N ILE A 72 7.36 3.42 9.13
CA ILE A 72 6.56 2.74 10.15
C ILE A 72 7.49 2.28 11.28
N PRO A 73 7.37 2.87 12.48
CA PRO A 73 8.15 2.42 13.62
C PRO A 73 7.92 0.93 13.91
N LEU A 74 8.94 0.26 14.36
CA LEU A 74 8.89 -1.15 14.78
C LEU A 74 8.68 -2.16 13.64
N CYS A 75 8.68 -1.71 12.38
CA CYS A 75 8.77 -2.61 11.23
C CYS A 75 10.22 -3.00 10.96
N HIS A 76 10.45 -4.30 10.75
CA HIS A 76 11.76 -4.80 10.35
C HIS A 76 12.07 -4.39 8.91
N PRO A 77 13.31 -3.99 8.59
CA PRO A 77 13.72 -3.87 7.20
C PRO A 77 13.70 -5.24 6.53
N LEU A 78 13.03 -5.36 5.40
CA LEU A 78 12.85 -6.61 4.69
C LEU A 78 13.39 -6.54 3.28
N MET A 79 13.94 -7.66 2.82
CA MET A 79 14.33 -7.86 1.43
C MET A 79 13.08 -8.27 0.64
N LEU A 80 12.54 -7.36 -0.14
CA LEU A 80 11.36 -7.63 -0.96
C LEU A 80 11.78 -8.33 -2.27
N THR A 81 11.12 -9.42 -2.60
CA THR A 81 11.38 -10.16 -3.84
C THR A 81 10.51 -9.68 -4.98
N LYS A 82 9.36 -9.09 -4.68
CA LYS A 82 8.46 -8.51 -5.68
C LYS A 82 7.60 -7.42 -5.06
N VAL A 83 7.45 -6.33 -5.79
CA VAL A 83 6.43 -5.32 -5.54
C VAL A 83 5.72 -5.06 -6.86
N GLU A 84 4.44 -5.37 -6.92
CA GLU A 84 3.60 -5.16 -8.09
C GLU A 84 2.44 -4.25 -7.71
N VAL A 85 2.27 -3.17 -8.45
CA VAL A 85 1.22 -2.19 -8.17
C VAL A 85 0.42 -1.94 -9.44
N HIS A 86 -0.88 -2.03 -9.31
CA HIS A 86 -1.83 -1.68 -10.36
C HIS A 86 -2.69 -0.51 -9.91
N CYS A 87 -2.73 0.54 -10.73
CA CYS A 87 -3.61 1.67 -10.55
C CYS A 87 -4.56 1.75 -11.73
N HIS A 88 -5.84 1.83 -11.48
CA HIS A 88 -6.82 1.96 -12.56
C HIS A 88 -8.03 2.79 -12.13
N LEU A 89 -8.67 3.39 -13.12
CA LEU A 89 -9.89 4.15 -12.94
C LEU A 89 -11.06 3.21 -12.70
N VAL A 90 -11.91 3.59 -11.76
CA VAL A 90 -13.15 2.88 -11.46
C VAL A 90 -14.30 3.88 -11.61
N ASP A 91 -15.30 3.49 -12.40
CA ASP A 91 -16.51 4.25 -12.60
C ASP A 91 -17.72 3.37 -12.28
N GLY A 92 -18.53 3.80 -11.34
CA GLY A 92 -19.73 3.10 -10.97
C GLY A 92 -19.78 2.66 -9.51
N GLU A 93 -20.70 1.74 -9.23
CA GLU A 93 -21.06 1.36 -7.89
C GLU A 93 -20.03 0.41 -7.25
N SER A 94 -19.26 0.91 -6.32
CA SER A 94 -18.54 0.08 -5.37
C SER A 94 -18.92 0.51 -3.97
N PRO A 95 -19.43 -0.38 -3.14
CA PRO A 95 -19.82 -0.05 -1.76
C PRO A 95 -18.66 0.52 -0.94
N ALA A 96 -17.42 0.23 -1.35
CA ALA A 96 -16.23 0.65 -0.61
C ALA A 96 -15.95 2.14 -0.71
N PHE A 97 -16.39 2.83 -1.77
CA PHE A 97 -16.07 4.25 -1.97
C PHE A 97 -17.22 5.11 -2.48
N THR A 98 -18.37 4.51 -2.76
CA THR A 98 -19.53 5.28 -3.27
C THR A 98 -20.05 6.20 -2.18
N THR A 99 -20.10 7.47 -2.50
CA THR A 99 -20.75 8.50 -1.69
C THR A 99 -21.87 9.13 -2.50
N ASP A 100 -22.72 9.94 -1.86
CA ASP A 100 -23.80 10.64 -2.54
C ASP A 100 -23.32 11.57 -3.65
N THR A 101 -22.04 11.94 -3.64
CA THR A 101 -21.45 12.92 -4.56
C THR A 101 -20.38 12.36 -5.47
N HIS A 102 -19.85 11.16 -5.20
CA HIS A 102 -18.75 10.58 -5.95
C HIS A 102 -18.96 9.09 -6.18
N ASN A 103 -18.96 8.70 -7.45
CA ASN A 103 -19.01 7.32 -7.89
C ASN A 103 -17.77 6.93 -8.72
N LYS A 104 -16.80 7.83 -8.82
CA LYS A 104 -15.55 7.63 -9.55
C LYS A 104 -14.36 7.62 -8.60
N ALA A 105 -13.41 6.77 -8.89
CA ALA A 105 -12.22 6.62 -8.05
C ALA A 105 -11.01 6.13 -8.86
N VAL A 106 -9.84 6.28 -8.28
CA VAL A 106 -8.67 5.48 -8.64
C VAL A 106 -8.55 4.36 -7.63
N LYS A 107 -8.46 3.13 -8.11
CA LYS A 107 -8.17 1.96 -7.29
C LYS A 107 -6.69 1.62 -7.37
N ILE A 108 -6.05 1.41 -6.23
CA ILE A 108 -4.67 0.98 -6.13
C ILE A 108 -4.65 -0.41 -5.51
N THR A 109 -3.98 -1.35 -6.17
CA THR A 109 -3.77 -2.70 -5.65
C THR A 109 -2.27 -2.97 -5.62
N ALA A 110 -1.75 -3.29 -4.44
CA ALA A 110 -0.34 -3.60 -4.25
C ALA A 110 -0.19 -5.05 -3.81
N THR A 111 0.66 -5.79 -4.52
CA THR A 111 1.06 -7.15 -4.16
C THR A 111 2.54 -7.13 -3.83
N VAL A 112 2.88 -7.54 -2.60
CA VAL A 112 4.25 -7.56 -2.11
C VAL A 112 4.62 -8.96 -1.71
N LYS A 113 5.81 -9.38 -2.09
CA LYS A 113 6.36 -10.71 -1.77
C LYS A 113 7.73 -10.59 -1.13
N THR A 114 7.99 -11.47 -0.20
CA THR A 114 9.31 -11.69 0.39
C THR A 114 9.50 -13.16 0.74
N THR A 115 10.73 -13.57 0.89
CA THR A 115 11.09 -14.80 1.58
C THR A 115 11.83 -14.38 2.84
N GLY A 116 11.18 -14.51 3.98
CA GLY A 116 11.73 -13.96 5.22
C GLY A 116 10.99 -14.46 6.45
N GLN A 117 11.30 -13.83 7.57
CA GLN A 117 10.84 -14.22 8.90
C GLN A 117 9.62 -13.48 9.39
N THR A 118 9.18 -12.45 8.66
CA THR A 118 7.96 -11.69 8.97
C THR A 118 7.09 -11.52 7.74
N GLY A 119 5.82 -11.17 7.95
CA GLY A 119 4.91 -10.81 6.89
C GLY A 119 5.25 -9.47 6.23
N VAL A 120 4.59 -9.18 5.13
CA VAL A 120 4.79 -7.97 4.31
C VAL A 120 3.51 -7.13 4.21
N GLU A 121 2.63 -7.26 5.19
CA GLU A 121 1.36 -6.52 5.23
C GLU A 121 1.59 -5.02 5.30
N MET A 122 2.54 -4.58 6.11
CA MET A 122 2.85 -3.15 6.27
C MET A 122 3.44 -2.56 4.99
N GLU A 123 4.26 -3.33 4.27
CA GLU A 123 4.82 -2.93 2.99
C GLU A 123 3.71 -2.76 1.93
N ALA A 124 2.77 -3.69 1.88
CA ALA A 124 1.63 -3.59 0.97
C ALA A 124 0.72 -2.40 1.31
N LEU A 125 0.40 -2.20 2.58
CA LEU A 125 -0.40 -1.07 3.06
C LEU A 125 0.30 0.27 2.80
N THR A 126 1.61 0.35 3.04
CA THR A 126 2.38 1.56 2.80
C THR A 126 2.43 1.89 1.30
N ALA A 127 2.58 0.88 0.45
CA ALA A 127 2.53 1.07 -1.00
C ALA A 127 1.22 1.74 -1.42
N VAL A 128 0.09 1.25 -0.93
CA VAL A 128 -1.23 1.82 -1.24
C VAL A 128 -1.35 3.27 -0.75
N GLN A 129 -0.85 3.57 0.44
CA GLN A 129 -0.93 4.92 1.02
C GLN A 129 -0.07 5.95 0.28
N VAL A 130 1.10 5.54 -0.19
CA VAL A 130 2.05 6.45 -0.86
C VAL A 130 1.69 6.65 -2.33
N GLY A 131 1.16 5.63 -2.98
CA GLY A 131 0.67 5.72 -4.36
C GLY A 131 -0.56 6.58 -4.49
#